data_f0d143560473858e27718314879760ed
#
_entry.id   f0d143560473858e27718314879760ed
#
_cell.length_a   1.000
_cell.length_b   1.000
_cell.length_c   1.000
_cell.angle_alpha   90.00
_cell.angle_beta   90.00
_cell.angle_gamma   90.00
#
_symmetry.space_group_name_H-M   'P 1'
#
loop_
_entity.id
_entity.type
_entity.pdbx_description
1 polymer ?
#
loop_
_entity_poly.entity_id
_entity_poly.type
_entity_poly.pdbx_seq_one_letter_code
_entity_poly.pdbx_strand_id
1 'polypeptide(L)'
;MKKLIYMVASLAFLTACHSTTTTENKAETTQATATTEQTTITTQKSNGEADLSLGIQMVVNKKHKLPADYNPGENPIAGEKVRELIKKMQEFGFSISNQYSGFRSYEYQTQLYQNYVNKDRKEAADTYSARPGYSEHQTGLAFDILNGAGGLLGENPQDEKAIEWLHSHAHEYGFIVRFQEGKEAITGYQAEAWHLRYVGDIAEQIYTSKLTLEEYFSVEGGNYAD
;
A
#
# COMPACT_ATOMS: atom_id res chain seq x y z
N MET A 1 35.45 -47.81 -10.55
CA MET A 1 35.10 -49.08 -11.20
C MET A 1 33.99 -49.75 -10.40
N LYS A 2 32.79 -49.78 -10.90
CA LYS A 2 31.75 -50.80 -10.84
C LYS A 2 30.48 -50.23 -11.46
N LYS A 3 30.23 -50.67 -12.67
CA LYS A 3 28.99 -50.57 -13.47
C LYS A 3 28.01 -51.62 -12.95
N LEU A 4 26.73 -51.36 -13.02
CA LEU A 4 25.66 -52.35 -13.28
C LEU A 4 24.35 -51.59 -13.40
N ILE A 5 23.76 -51.51 -14.50
CA ILE A 5 22.97 -52.35 -15.43
C ILE A 5 21.45 -52.21 -15.17
N TYR A 6 20.78 -51.84 -16.24
CA TYR A 6 19.36 -51.75 -16.57
C TYR A 6 18.48 -52.93 -16.15
N MET A 7 17.21 -52.65 -15.86
CA MET A 7 16.15 -53.62 -16.18
C MET A 7 14.90 -52.91 -16.66
N VAL A 8 14.59 -53.07 -17.93
CA VAL A 8 13.37 -52.77 -18.64
C VAL A 8 12.42 -53.96 -18.43
N ALA A 9 11.19 -53.68 -18.06
CA ALA A 9 10.11 -54.66 -18.18
C ALA A 9 8.90 -54.01 -18.86
N SER A 10 8.78 -54.33 -20.13
CA SER A 10 7.56 -54.10 -20.93
C SER A 10 6.62 -55.27 -20.67
N LEU A 11 5.35 -54.99 -20.46
CA LEU A 11 4.30 -55.98 -20.71
C LEU A 11 3.09 -55.31 -21.35
N ALA A 12 2.73 -55.87 -22.49
CA ALA A 12 1.67 -55.42 -23.37
C ALA A 12 0.37 -56.25 -23.20
N PHE A 13 -0.74 -55.64 -23.62
CA PHE A 13 -1.99 -56.23 -24.12
C PHE A 13 -2.95 -56.96 -23.15
N LEU A 14 -4.17 -56.43 -23.10
CA LEU A 14 -5.34 -57.16 -23.62
C LEU A 14 -6.54 -56.24 -23.79
N THR A 15 -7.00 -56.13 -25.04
CA THR A 15 -8.27 -55.60 -25.51
C THR A 15 -9.43 -56.49 -25.08
N ALA A 16 -10.52 -55.92 -24.57
CA ALA A 16 -11.82 -56.56 -24.60
C ALA A 16 -12.88 -55.50 -24.91
N CYS A 17 -13.43 -55.58 -26.10
CA CYS A 17 -14.68 -54.91 -26.48
C CYS A 17 -15.87 -55.54 -25.77
N HIS A 18 -16.69 -54.75 -25.12
CA HIS A 18 -18.08 -55.12 -24.88
C HIS A 18 -18.96 -53.90 -25.10
N SER A 19 -19.78 -53.95 -26.13
CA SER A 19 -20.86 -53.04 -26.41
C SER A 19 -22.06 -53.38 -25.54
N THR A 20 -22.67 -52.42 -24.87
CA THR A 20 -24.14 -52.35 -24.79
C THR A 20 -24.61 -51.08 -24.11
N THR A 21 -25.45 -50.37 -24.85
CA THR A 21 -26.71 -49.68 -24.47
C THR A 21 -26.62 -48.36 -23.71
N THR A 22 -26.99 -47.35 -24.45
CA THR A 22 -27.49 -46.02 -24.17
C THR A 22 -28.35 -45.89 -22.90
N THR A 23 -27.97 -44.95 -22.03
CA THR A 23 -28.95 -44.15 -21.26
C THR A 23 -28.39 -42.76 -21.13
N GLU A 24 -29.03 -41.81 -21.82
CA GLU A 24 -28.76 -40.38 -21.69
C GLU A 24 -29.11 -39.93 -20.26
N ASN A 25 -28.10 -39.52 -19.50
CA ASN A 25 -28.31 -38.66 -18.36
C ASN A 25 -27.64 -37.33 -18.67
N LYS A 26 -28.51 -36.35 -18.94
CA LYS A 26 -28.20 -34.93 -19.11
C LYS A 26 -27.62 -34.39 -17.80
N ALA A 27 -26.29 -34.36 -17.69
CA ALA A 27 -25.61 -33.67 -16.63
C ALA A 27 -25.65 -32.17 -16.98
N GLU A 28 -26.45 -31.46 -16.25
CA GLU A 28 -26.52 -30.00 -16.26
C GLU A 28 -25.22 -29.46 -15.70
N THR A 29 -24.35 -28.99 -16.59
CA THR A 29 -23.11 -28.28 -16.23
C THR A 29 -23.50 -26.90 -15.72
N THR A 30 -23.58 -26.76 -14.42
CA THR A 30 -23.70 -25.46 -13.77
C THR A 30 -22.37 -24.74 -13.97
N GLN A 31 -22.32 -23.91 -14.99
CA GLN A 31 -21.24 -22.97 -15.24
C GLN A 31 -21.32 -21.91 -14.16
N ALA A 32 -20.48 -22.00 -13.15
CA ALA A 32 -20.28 -20.92 -12.19
C ALA A 32 -19.70 -19.72 -12.94
N THR A 33 -20.54 -18.77 -13.25
CA THR A 33 -20.14 -17.46 -13.78
C THR A 33 -19.42 -16.76 -12.62
N ALA A 34 -18.09 -16.76 -12.66
CA ALA A 34 -17.31 -15.87 -11.81
C ALA A 34 -17.65 -14.45 -12.27
N THR A 35 -18.52 -13.79 -11.51
CA THR A 35 -18.76 -12.36 -11.64
C THR A 35 -17.48 -11.67 -11.16
N THR A 36 -16.62 -11.29 -12.08
CA THR A 36 -15.53 -10.34 -11.81
C THR A 36 -16.23 -9.03 -11.49
N GLU A 37 -16.36 -8.70 -10.20
CA GLU A 37 -16.70 -7.35 -9.79
C GLU A 37 -15.61 -6.43 -10.31
N GLN A 38 -15.91 -5.79 -11.42
CA GLN A 38 -15.09 -4.72 -11.98
C GLN A 38 -15.21 -3.55 -11.01
N THR A 39 -14.25 -3.42 -10.11
CA THR A 39 -14.12 -2.26 -9.24
C THR A 39 -14.12 -1.03 -10.13
N THR A 40 -15.19 -0.26 -10.09
CA THR A 40 -15.33 0.98 -10.84
C THR A 40 -14.29 1.94 -10.26
N ILE A 41 -13.17 2.13 -10.96
CA ILE A 41 -12.16 3.13 -10.60
C ILE A 41 -12.85 4.48 -10.71
N THR A 42 -13.23 5.06 -9.58
CA THR A 42 -13.86 6.38 -9.55
C THR A 42 -12.78 7.42 -9.81
N THR A 43 -12.80 8.03 -10.98
CA THR A 43 -11.88 9.12 -11.33
C THR A 43 -12.19 10.32 -10.43
N GLN A 44 -11.25 10.71 -9.58
CA GLN A 44 -11.39 11.92 -8.75
C GLN A 44 -11.43 13.14 -9.67
N LYS A 45 -12.51 13.91 -9.62
CA LYS A 45 -12.62 15.17 -10.36
C LYS A 45 -11.76 16.23 -9.67
N SER A 46 -10.70 16.67 -10.35
CA SER A 46 -9.74 17.62 -9.82
C SER A 46 -10.23 19.05 -10.01
N ASN A 47 -10.61 19.69 -8.90
CA ASN A 47 -10.70 21.15 -8.76
C ASN A 47 -9.57 21.68 -7.83
N GLY A 48 -8.53 20.86 -7.59
CA GLY A 48 -7.46 21.17 -6.64
C GLY A 48 -7.78 20.74 -5.20
N GLU A 49 -8.90 20.06 -4.97
CA GLU A 49 -9.32 19.55 -3.66
C GLU A 49 -9.43 18.03 -3.66
N ALA A 50 -9.15 17.41 -2.52
CA ALA A 50 -9.38 15.99 -2.31
C ALA A 50 -10.88 15.69 -2.22
N ASP A 51 -11.31 14.60 -2.85
CA ASP A 51 -12.71 14.17 -2.79
C ASP A 51 -12.98 13.38 -1.51
N LEU A 52 -13.52 14.07 -0.49
CA LEU A 52 -13.82 13.50 0.81
C LEU A 52 -14.89 12.39 0.76
N SER A 53 -15.72 12.36 -0.30
CA SER A 53 -16.79 11.35 -0.44
C SER A 53 -16.22 9.95 -0.69
N LEU A 54 -14.95 9.84 -1.12
CA LEU A 54 -14.25 8.58 -1.36
C LEU A 54 -13.74 7.91 -0.06
N GLY A 55 -13.89 8.55 1.09
CA GLY A 55 -13.51 7.98 2.38
C GLY A 55 -12.04 7.56 2.41
N ILE A 56 -11.76 6.27 2.70
CA ILE A 56 -10.38 5.75 2.77
C ILE A 56 -9.67 5.71 1.42
N GLN A 57 -10.39 5.84 0.30
CA GLN A 57 -9.84 5.83 -1.05
C GLN A 57 -9.52 7.26 -1.58
N MET A 58 -9.78 8.31 -0.80
CA MET A 58 -9.42 9.67 -1.20
C MET A 58 -7.93 9.80 -1.45
N VAL A 59 -7.55 10.55 -2.47
CA VAL A 59 -6.15 10.89 -2.75
C VAL A 59 -5.87 12.31 -2.28
N VAL A 60 -4.90 12.45 -1.39
CA VAL A 60 -4.37 13.73 -0.91
C VAL A 60 -2.92 13.81 -1.36
N ASN A 61 -2.57 14.85 -2.09
CA ASN A 61 -1.23 15.07 -2.59
C ASN A 61 -1.02 16.55 -2.93
N LYS A 62 0.09 16.93 -3.55
CA LYS A 62 0.41 18.33 -3.89
C LYS A 62 -0.54 18.99 -4.90
N LYS A 63 -1.45 18.23 -5.53
CA LYS A 63 -2.50 18.70 -6.43
C LYS A 63 -3.88 18.72 -5.81
N HIS A 64 -4.10 17.92 -4.73
CA HIS A 64 -5.40 17.69 -4.13
C HIS A 64 -5.30 17.93 -2.62
N LYS A 65 -5.72 19.12 -2.17
CA LYS A 65 -5.65 19.52 -0.76
C LYS A 65 -6.92 19.19 0.02
N LEU A 66 -6.77 19.07 1.32
CA LEU A 66 -7.85 18.98 2.30
C LEU A 66 -8.26 20.38 2.75
N PRO A 67 -9.54 20.60 3.14
CA PRO A 67 -9.97 21.79 3.86
C PRO A 67 -9.20 21.97 5.18
N ALA A 68 -8.96 23.22 5.59
CA ALA A 68 -8.24 23.50 6.82
C ALA A 68 -8.97 22.99 8.08
N ASP A 69 -10.30 22.98 8.05
CA ASP A 69 -11.18 22.52 9.12
C ASP A 69 -11.45 21.00 9.09
N TYR A 70 -10.92 20.26 8.10
CA TYR A 70 -11.03 18.81 8.06
C TYR A 70 -10.14 18.18 9.13
N ASN A 71 -10.78 17.71 10.21
CA ASN A 71 -10.12 17.25 11.44
C ASN A 71 -10.76 15.95 11.98
N PRO A 72 -10.68 14.84 11.24
CA PRO A 72 -11.33 13.58 11.61
C PRO A 72 -10.68 12.86 12.79
N GLY A 73 -9.43 13.19 13.15
CA GLY A 73 -8.59 12.40 14.03
C GLY A 73 -8.03 11.15 13.35
N GLU A 74 -7.37 10.28 14.14
CA GLU A 74 -6.87 8.99 13.66
C GLU A 74 -8.05 8.07 13.29
N ASN A 75 -7.98 7.44 12.12
CA ASN A 75 -8.97 6.43 11.76
C ASN A 75 -8.80 5.20 12.68
N PRO A 76 -9.83 4.76 13.40
CA PRO A 76 -9.71 3.73 14.42
C PRO A 76 -9.30 2.36 13.85
N ILE A 77 -9.79 2.01 12.66
CA ILE A 77 -9.44 0.74 12.00
C ILE A 77 -7.98 0.78 11.54
N ALA A 78 -7.57 1.86 10.87
CA ALA A 78 -6.19 2.02 10.43
C ALA A 78 -5.20 2.04 11.62
N GLY A 79 -5.58 2.71 12.72
CA GLY A 79 -4.81 2.73 13.96
C GLY A 79 -4.70 1.35 14.63
N GLU A 80 -5.74 0.50 14.57
CA GLU A 80 -5.64 -0.88 15.02
C GLU A 80 -4.67 -1.67 14.13
N LYS A 81 -4.81 -1.56 12.81
CA LYS A 81 -3.98 -2.27 11.83
C LYS A 81 -2.51 -1.90 11.89
N VAL A 82 -2.16 -0.64 12.10
CA VAL A 82 -0.76 -0.25 12.26
C VAL A 82 -0.15 -0.82 13.53
N ARG A 83 -0.90 -0.91 14.63
CA ARG A 83 -0.43 -1.56 15.87
C ARG A 83 -0.24 -3.07 15.71
N GLU A 84 -1.13 -3.75 14.98
CA GLU A 84 -0.95 -5.16 14.61
C GLU A 84 0.32 -5.37 13.79
N LEU A 85 0.55 -4.52 12.78
CA LEU A 85 1.73 -4.56 11.93
C LEU A 85 3.02 -4.35 12.73
N ILE A 86 3.08 -3.31 13.58
CA ILE A 86 4.22 -3.04 14.46
C ILE A 86 4.52 -4.24 15.37
N LYS A 87 3.49 -4.78 16.01
CA LYS A 87 3.63 -5.97 16.86
C LYS A 87 4.21 -7.14 16.09
N LYS A 88 3.74 -7.35 14.85
CA LYS A 88 4.24 -8.42 14.00
C LYS A 88 5.71 -8.24 13.63
N MET A 89 6.12 -7.03 13.27
CA MET A 89 7.52 -6.70 13.02
C MET A 89 8.40 -7.01 14.24
N GLN A 90 7.93 -6.65 15.44
CA GLN A 90 8.64 -6.95 16.71
C GLN A 90 8.73 -8.46 16.98
N GLU A 91 7.68 -9.25 16.68
CA GLU A 91 7.69 -10.71 16.78
C GLU A 91 8.75 -11.35 15.86
N PHE A 92 9.04 -10.73 14.71
CA PHE A 92 10.16 -11.13 13.84
C PHE A 92 11.54 -10.67 14.34
N GLY A 93 11.59 -9.96 15.47
CA GLY A 93 12.84 -9.50 16.09
C GLY A 93 13.37 -8.18 15.54
N PHE A 94 12.59 -7.44 14.74
CA PHE A 94 12.98 -6.12 14.28
C PHE A 94 12.89 -5.10 15.42
N SER A 95 13.85 -4.18 15.49
CA SER A 95 13.87 -3.09 16.47
C SER A 95 12.92 -1.97 16.02
N ILE A 96 11.64 -2.12 16.34
CA ILE A 96 10.57 -1.17 15.99
C ILE A 96 9.97 -0.59 17.28
N SER A 97 9.72 0.71 17.29
CA SER A 97 9.06 1.41 18.38
C SER A 97 7.58 1.01 18.50
N ASN A 98 7.03 1.03 19.72
CA ASN A 98 5.58 0.97 19.93
C ASN A 98 4.86 2.28 19.55
N GLN A 99 5.63 3.36 19.36
CA GLN A 99 5.12 4.65 18.93
C GLN A 99 5.23 4.77 17.40
N TYR A 100 4.35 5.55 16.82
CA TYR A 100 4.35 5.93 15.41
C TYR A 100 3.89 7.39 15.29
N SER A 101 4.14 8.04 14.15
CA SER A 101 3.54 9.33 13.84
C SER A 101 2.28 9.09 13.00
N GLY A 102 1.11 9.39 13.55
CA GLY A 102 -0.20 9.18 12.93
C GLY A 102 -0.86 10.49 12.50
N PHE A 103 -2.09 10.74 12.99
CA PHE A 103 -2.85 11.93 12.67
C PHE A 103 -2.12 13.24 13.03
N ARG A 104 -2.15 14.20 12.08
CA ARG A 104 -1.64 15.57 12.27
C ARG A 104 -2.70 16.56 11.78
N SER A 105 -3.13 17.48 12.66
CA SER A 105 -4.08 18.53 12.26
C SER A 105 -3.45 19.52 11.27
N TYR A 106 -4.29 20.31 10.61
CA TYR A 106 -3.85 21.39 9.74
C TYR A 106 -2.91 22.38 10.46
N GLU A 107 -3.25 22.75 11.70
CA GLU A 107 -2.46 23.69 12.52
C GLU A 107 -1.10 23.07 12.88
N TYR A 108 -1.08 21.80 13.27
CA TYR A 108 0.18 21.10 13.56
C TYR A 108 1.05 21.05 12.32
N GLN A 109 0.49 20.68 11.17
CA GLN A 109 1.23 20.65 9.90
C GLN A 109 1.74 22.02 9.49
N THR A 110 1.00 23.08 9.79
CA THR A 110 1.43 24.47 9.54
C THR A 110 2.71 24.80 10.31
N GLN A 111 2.74 24.48 11.60
CA GLN A 111 3.93 24.71 12.44
C GLN A 111 5.11 23.86 12.01
N LEU A 112 4.86 22.58 11.73
CA LEU A 112 5.89 21.62 11.28
C LEU A 112 6.52 22.09 9.97
N TYR A 113 5.71 22.40 8.97
CA TYR A 113 6.19 22.85 7.66
C TYR A 113 6.97 24.18 7.78
N GLN A 114 6.48 25.14 8.57
CA GLN A 114 7.18 26.40 8.79
C GLN A 114 8.56 26.19 9.43
N ASN A 115 8.70 25.25 10.35
CA ASN A 115 9.99 24.90 10.95
C ASN A 115 10.97 24.37 9.89
N TYR A 116 10.50 23.53 8.96
CA TYR A 116 11.31 23.05 7.86
C TYR A 116 11.69 24.17 6.87
N VAL A 117 10.75 25.05 6.52
CA VAL A 117 11.05 26.22 5.66
C VAL A 117 12.10 27.13 6.31
N ASN A 118 12.01 27.33 7.61
CA ASN A 118 13.00 28.16 8.33
C ASN A 118 14.39 27.51 8.37
N LYS A 119 14.45 26.18 8.42
CA LYS A 119 15.70 25.41 8.46
C LYS A 119 16.33 25.26 7.08
N ASP A 120 15.55 24.84 6.08
CA ASP A 120 16.07 24.31 4.82
C ASP A 120 15.60 25.12 3.59
N ARG A 121 14.80 26.19 3.78
CA ARG A 121 14.07 26.98 2.78
C ARG A 121 12.90 26.19 2.15
N LYS A 122 11.99 26.94 1.50
CA LYS A 122 10.73 26.42 0.95
C LYS A 122 10.96 25.32 -0.10
N GLU A 123 11.85 25.57 -1.04
CA GLU A 123 12.12 24.65 -2.16
C GLU A 123 12.61 23.27 -1.67
N ALA A 124 13.47 23.27 -0.65
CA ALA A 124 13.94 22.03 -0.04
C ALA A 124 12.86 21.38 0.82
N ALA A 125 12.17 22.15 1.67
CA ALA A 125 11.09 21.66 2.51
C ALA A 125 9.98 20.99 1.68
N ASP A 126 9.64 21.54 0.53
CA ASP A 126 8.62 20.98 -0.38
C ASP A 126 8.98 19.59 -0.92
N THR A 127 10.25 19.14 -0.88
CA THR A 127 10.62 17.81 -1.37
C THR A 127 10.30 16.68 -0.40
N TYR A 128 10.23 16.97 0.91
CA TYR A 128 10.06 15.96 1.96
C TYR A 128 8.94 16.26 2.96
N SER A 129 8.34 17.44 2.94
CA SER A 129 7.24 17.81 3.84
C SER A 129 6.08 18.42 3.07
N ALA A 130 4.88 18.00 3.41
CA ALA A 130 3.67 18.55 2.82
C ALA A 130 3.37 19.95 3.37
N ARG A 131 2.94 20.86 2.49
CA ARG A 131 2.32 22.12 2.93
C ARG A 131 1.01 21.84 3.70
N PRO A 132 0.55 22.75 4.58
CA PRO A 132 -0.72 22.60 5.28
C PRO A 132 -1.89 22.32 4.32
N GLY A 133 -2.69 21.32 4.64
CA GLY A 133 -3.77 20.82 3.79
C GLY A 133 -3.37 19.77 2.77
N TYR A 134 -2.08 19.59 2.47
CA TYR A 134 -1.58 18.63 1.48
C TYR A 134 -0.97 17.37 2.10
N SER A 135 -1.06 17.22 3.42
CA SER A 135 -0.54 16.07 4.16
C SER A 135 -1.57 14.97 4.29
N GLU A 136 -1.23 13.72 3.91
CA GLU A 136 -2.08 12.56 4.16
C GLU A 136 -2.30 12.28 5.65
N HIS A 137 -1.41 12.71 6.54
CA HIS A 137 -1.61 12.57 7.98
C HIS A 137 -2.84 13.30 8.49
N GLN A 138 -3.29 14.36 7.80
CA GLN A 138 -4.53 15.05 8.15
C GLN A 138 -5.79 14.20 7.89
N THR A 139 -5.68 13.14 7.07
CA THR A 139 -6.79 12.19 6.86
C THR A 139 -6.98 11.21 8.02
N GLY A 140 -5.96 11.06 8.88
CA GLY A 140 -5.92 9.98 9.88
C GLY A 140 -5.65 8.59 9.30
N LEU A 141 -5.24 8.51 8.03
CA LEU A 141 -4.99 7.26 7.30
C LEU A 141 -3.49 7.02 7.02
N ALA A 142 -2.61 7.97 7.34
CA ALA A 142 -1.17 7.86 7.13
C ALA A 142 -0.43 7.69 8.45
N PHE A 143 0.62 6.85 8.43
CA PHE A 143 1.39 6.46 9.61
C PHE A 143 2.87 6.35 9.25
N ASP A 144 3.72 7.04 10.01
CA ASP A 144 5.17 6.90 9.92
C ASP A 144 5.65 5.90 10.96
N ILE A 145 6.29 4.83 10.51
CA ILE A 145 6.85 3.79 11.37
C ILE A 145 8.17 4.28 11.95
N LEU A 146 8.33 4.13 13.27
CA LEU A 146 9.55 4.51 13.98
C LEU A 146 10.39 3.28 14.33
N ASN A 147 11.71 3.39 14.19
CA ASN A 147 12.64 2.38 14.65
C ASN A 147 12.74 2.36 16.21
N GLY A 148 13.39 1.37 16.76
CA GLY A 148 13.50 1.20 18.22
C GLY A 148 14.23 2.33 18.96
N ALA A 149 14.98 3.18 18.24
CA ALA A 149 15.61 4.38 18.79
C ALA A 149 14.67 5.61 18.78
N GLY A 150 13.47 5.48 18.15
CA GLY A 150 12.47 6.55 18.08
C GLY A 150 12.64 7.49 16.89
N GLY A 151 13.59 7.22 15.99
CA GLY A 151 13.71 7.89 14.69
C GLY A 151 12.85 7.22 13.62
N LEU A 152 12.74 7.83 12.43
CA LEU A 152 12.02 7.23 11.31
C LEU A 152 12.69 5.91 10.87
N LEU A 153 11.88 4.93 10.50
CA LEU A 153 12.40 3.66 10.00
C LEU A 153 13.19 3.89 8.70
N GLY A 154 14.47 3.52 8.71
CA GLY A 154 15.40 3.77 7.60
C GLY A 154 16.43 4.87 7.90
N GLU A 155 16.32 5.58 9.03
CA GLU A 155 17.37 6.50 9.45
C GLU A 155 18.65 5.75 9.90
N ASN A 156 18.53 4.46 10.26
CA ASN A 156 19.67 3.64 10.64
C ASN A 156 19.93 2.53 9.59
N PRO A 157 21.20 2.25 9.28
CA PRO A 157 21.54 1.13 8.37
C PRO A 157 21.02 -0.24 8.85
N GLN A 158 20.79 -0.42 10.15
CA GLN A 158 20.26 -1.66 10.73
C GLN A 158 18.78 -1.89 10.40
N ASP A 159 18.08 -0.86 9.92
CA ASP A 159 16.65 -0.92 9.60
C ASP A 159 16.36 -1.63 8.26
N GLU A 160 17.38 -1.87 7.41
CA GLU A 160 17.24 -2.41 6.04
C GLU A 160 16.31 -3.65 5.97
N LYS A 161 16.56 -4.65 6.81
CA LYS A 161 15.75 -5.88 6.84
C LYS A 161 14.32 -5.64 7.32
N ALA A 162 14.13 -4.70 8.22
CA ALA A 162 12.81 -4.31 8.69
C ALA A 162 12.02 -3.60 7.59
N ILE A 163 12.69 -2.76 6.79
CA ILE A 163 12.12 -2.09 5.61
C ILE A 163 11.73 -3.13 4.55
N GLU A 164 12.62 -4.05 4.20
CA GLU A 164 12.33 -5.11 3.23
C GLU A 164 11.09 -5.92 3.64
N TRP A 165 11.02 -6.28 4.93
CA TRP A 165 9.86 -6.99 5.45
C TRP A 165 8.60 -6.13 5.40
N LEU A 166 8.68 -4.86 5.86
CA LEU A 166 7.56 -3.91 5.84
C LEU A 166 7.00 -3.74 4.43
N HIS A 167 7.87 -3.48 3.45
CA HIS A 167 7.47 -3.27 2.06
C HIS A 167 6.84 -4.52 1.42
N SER A 168 7.20 -5.70 1.92
CA SER A 168 6.66 -6.96 1.41
C SER A 168 5.33 -7.38 2.07
N HIS A 169 4.99 -6.84 3.27
CA HIS A 169 3.87 -7.33 4.07
C HIS A 169 2.85 -6.26 4.49
N ALA A 170 3.14 -4.96 4.28
CA ALA A 170 2.23 -3.89 4.69
C ALA A 170 0.82 -4.05 4.10
N HIS A 171 0.70 -4.58 2.88
CA HIS A 171 -0.56 -4.81 2.18
C HIS A 171 -1.46 -5.82 2.91
N GLU A 172 -0.90 -6.81 3.60
CA GLU A 172 -1.63 -7.80 4.41
C GLU A 172 -2.40 -7.14 5.58
N TYR A 173 -2.00 -5.93 5.96
CA TYR A 173 -2.62 -5.12 7.02
C TYR A 173 -3.45 -3.94 6.46
N GLY A 174 -3.66 -3.90 5.14
CA GLY A 174 -4.42 -2.86 4.47
C GLY A 174 -3.63 -1.58 4.17
N PHE A 175 -2.29 -1.63 4.23
CA PHE A 175 -1.42 -0.50 3.93
C PHE A 175 -0.69 -0.64 2.62
N ILE A 176 -0.31 0.50 2.05
CA ILE A 176 0.69 0.61 0.98
C ILE A 176 1.86 1.44 1.48
N VAL A 177 3.07 1.15 0.96
CA VAL A 177 4.20 2.08 1.03
C VAL A 177 3.91 3.20 0.04
N ARG A 178 3.73 4.41 0.57
CA ARG A 178 3.12 5.51 -0.19
C ARG A 178 4.06 6.14 -1.20
N PHE A 179 5.30 6.41 -0.77
CA PHE A 179 6.30 7.11 -1.56
C PHE A 179 7.46 6.16 -1.89
N GLN A 180 7.38 5.58 -3.10
CA GLN A 180 8.30 4.55 -3.57
C GLN A 180 9.46 5.17 -4.36
N GLU A 181 10.62 4.53 -4.35
CA GLU A 181 11.77 4.91 -5.17
C GLU A 181 11.42 4.91 -6.66
N GLY A 182 11.88 5.96 -7.36
CA GLY A 182 11.63 6.13 -8.79
C GLY A 182 10.23 6.65 -9.15
N LYS A 183 9.40 6.98 -8.15
CA LYS A 183 8.04 7.52 -8.33
C LYS A 183 7.90 9.00 -7.94
N GLU A 184 8.99 9.68 -7.65
CA GLU A 184 9.04 11.07 -7.18
C GLU A 184 8.36 12.05 -8.14
N ALA A 185 8.49 11.82 -9.46
CA ALA A 185 7.85 12.65 -10.48
C ALA A 185 6.31 12.54 -10.44
N ILE A 186 5.77 11.40 -9.96
CA ILE A 186 4.34 11.11 -9.89
C ILE A 186 3.78 11.57 -8.54
N THR A 187 4.43 11.21 -7.44
CA THR A 187 3.95 11.54 -6.10
C THR A 187 4.28 12.97 -5.67
N GLY A 188 5.35 13.54 -6.24
CA GLY A 188 5.88 14.84 -5.87
C GLY A 188 6.79 14.84 -4.63
N TYR A 189 6.95 13.71 -3.95
CA TYR A 189 7.77 13.54 -2.76
C TYR A 189 8.93 12.58 -3.02
N GLN A 190 10.02 12.77 -2.29
CA GLN A 190 11.10 11.77 -2.27
C GLN A 190 10.60 10.44 -1.70
N ALA A 191 11.33 9.36 -1.94
CA ALA A 191 11.00 8.05 -1.38
C ALA A 191 11.07 8.06 0.15
N GLU A 192 10.08 7.46 0.81
CA GLU A 192 9.95 7.37 2.25
C GLU A 192 9.63 5.92 2.65
N ALA A 193 10.62 5.23 3.18
CA ALA A 193 10.48 3.82 3.54
C ALA A 193 9.51 3.57 4.72
N TRP A 194 9.30 4.58 5.53
CA TRP A 194 8.50 4.56 6.77
C TRP A 194 7.04 4.93 6.57
N HIS A 195 6.71 5.68 5.50
CA HIS A 195 5.39 6.28 5.32
C HIS A 195 4.39 5.29 4.71
N LEU A 196 3.44 4.87 5.54
CA LEU A 196 2.36 3.98 5.16
C LEU A 196 1.05 4.72 4.98
N ARG A 197 0.29 4.36 3.94
CA ARG A 197 -1.07 4.83 3.71
C ARG A 197 -2.05 3.66 3.81
N TYR A 198 -3.05 3.79 4.70
CA TYR A 198 -4.14 2.84 4.80
C TYR A 198 -5.14 3.02 3.65
N VAL A 199 -5.41 1.93 2.95
CA VAL A 199 -6.34 1.86 1.80
C VAL A 199 -7.32 0.68 1.94
N GLY A 200 -7.24 -0.08 3.05
CA GLY A 200 -8.12 -1.21 3.33
C GLY A 200 -7.94 -2.38 2.35
N ASP A 201 -9.04 -2.98 1.95
CA ASP A 201 -9.06 -4.23 1.17
C ASP A 201 -8.41 -4.13 -0.22
N ILE A 202 -8.21 -2.92 -0.75
CA ILE A 202 -7.54 -2.74 -2.05
C ILE A 202 -6.01 -2.73 -1.96
N ALA A 203 -5.43 -2.83 -0.76
CA ALA A 203 -3.98 -2.77 -0.56
C ALA A 203 -3.22 -3.85 -1.34
N GLU A 204 -3.73 -5.09 -1.35
CA GLU A 204 -3.16 -6.20 -2.12
C GLU A 204 -3.15 -5.91 -3.63
N GLN A 205 -4.23 -5.32 -4.15
CA GLN A 205 -4.34 -5.00 -5.58
C GLN A 205 -3.33 -3.90 -5.96
N ILE A 206 -3.18 -2.85 -5.14
CA ILE A 206 -2.21 -1.78 -5.37
C ILE A 206 -0.78 -2.34 -5.27
N TYR A 207 -0.48 -3.13 -4.25
CA TYR A 207 0.82 -3.77 -4.06
C TYR A 207 1.22 -4.64 -5.26
N THR A 208 0.31 -5.48 -5.75
CA THR A 208 0.55 -6.37 -6.89
C THR A 208 0.71 -5.60 -8.20
N SER A 209 -0.05 -4.50 -8.39
CA SER A 209 0.03 -3.67 -9.60
C SER A 209 1.33 -2.87 -9.71
N LYS A 210 2.07 -2.65 -8.59
CA LYS A 210 3.25 -1.77 -8.51
C LYS A 210 2.97 -0.31 -8.90
N LEU A 211 1.70 0.09 -8.83
CA LEU A 211 1.28 1.46 -9.11
C LEU A 211 1.34 2.31 -7.84
N THR A 212 1.56 3.61 -8.00
CA THR A 212 1.30 4.58 -6.93
C THR A 212 -0.21 4.75 -6.75
N LEU A 213 -0.61 5.42 -5.67
CA LEU A 213 -2.03 5.73 -5.43
C LEU A 213 -2.60 6.62 -6.54
N GLU A 214 -1.80 7.57 -7.05
CA GLU A 214 -2.15 8.42 -8.19
C GLU A 214 -2.39 7.62 -9.47
N GLU A 215 -1.47 6.72 -9.80
CA GLU A 215 -1.59 5.86 -10.99
C GLU A 215 -2.79 4.92 -10.86
N TYR A 216 -3.00 4.32 -9.69
CA TYR A 216 -4.08 3.37 -9.45
C TYR A 216 -5.47 4.01 -9.62
N PHE A 217 -5.65 5.22 -9.09
CA PHE A 217 -6.91 5.96 -9.21
C PHE A 217 -6.98 6.91 -10.42
N SER A 218 -5.93 6.96 -11.25
CA SER A 218 -5.83 7.89 -12.38
C SER A 218 -6.03 9.36 -11.95
N VAL A 219 -5.40 9.74 -10.85
CA VAL A 219 -5.44 11.08 -10.25
C VAL A 219 -4.15 11.82 -10.58
N GLU A 220 -4.26 13.11 -10.88
CA GLU A 220 -3.09 13.96 -11.12
C GLU A 220 -2.21 14.04 -9.86
N GLY A 221 -0.90 13.89 -10.04
CA GLY A 221 0.11 14.04 -9.00
C GLY A 221 1.22 15.00 -9.40
N GLY A 222 2.41 14.83 -8.83
CA GLY A 222 3.57 15.67 -9.07
C GLY A 222 3.65 16.89 -8.15
N ASN A 223 4.39 17.92 -8.58
CA ASN A 223 4.66 19.08 -7.75
C ASN A 223 3.46 20.02 -7.61
N TYR A 224 3.54 20.97 -6.65
CA TYR A 224 2.57 22.06 -6.50
C TYR A 224 2.38 22.85 -7.79
N ALA A 225 1.23 23.47 -7.95
CA ALA A 225 0.87 24.21 -9.15
C ALA A 225 1.43 25.64 -9.21
N ASP A 226 2.09 26.12 -8.17
CA ASP A 226 2.65 27.49 -8.02
C ASP A 226 4.12 27.61 -8.38
#